data_f953cf547ae47e146f68c03018e05b95
#
_entry.id   f953cf547ae47e146f68c03018e05b95
#
_cell.length_a   1.000
_cell.length_b   1.000
_cell.length_c   1.000
_cell.angle_alpha   90.00
_cell.angle_beta   90.00
_cell.angle_gamma   90.00
#
_symmetry.space_group_name_H-M   'P 1'
#
loop_
_entity.id
_entity.type
_entity.pdbx_description
1 polymer ?
#
loop_
_entity_poly.entity_id
_entity_poly.type
_entity_poly.pdbx_seq_one_letter_code
_entity_poly.pdbx_strand_id
1 'polypeptide(L)'
;DSIVSGDLYLAGLARWIGAGGLCVVQLLVGFWILLLFNNWKNKEIFIKCLTYGLLINVVLHIVGFLLIIPNLQEPYKFPVAIWQTNIPTREKVFVNNKELSERIISLQKQALSKNAKLFILPEGSLRSNFKFKEGNEMPTLAGGFRVVADKLRNSLLAFKKGDKVYSESLDKFRLVPLGENVPKFFSNLFKGIAAFGSLEPGSRSRLFEWTNSPKLAVAICYEISDGRGIKEAVKNGSELILTLANLDPYPRRIHAQFLSLARMRSLENNRENLIVSNTGPTGLI
;
A
#
# COMPACT_ATOMS: atom_id res chain seq x y z
N ASP A 1 7.15 3.89 -13.56
CA ASP A 1 6.08 2.97 -13.11
C ASP A 1 4.74 3.69 -12.95
N SER A 2 4.71 4.85 -12.26
CA SER A 2 3.46 5.56 -12.01
C SER A 2 2.73 6.04 -13.27
N ILE A 3 3.45 6.36 -14.33
CA ILE A 3 2.87 6.79 -15.62
C ILE A 3 2.20 5.60 -16.31
N VAL A 4 2.86 4.44 -16.35
CA VAL A 4 2.32 3.25 -17.01
C VAL A 4 1.10 2.68 -16.30
N SER A 5 0.96 2.89 -14.98
CA SER A 5 -0.24 2.45 -14.26
C SER A 5 -1.52 3.15 -14.72
N GLY A 6 -1.41 4.25 -15.47
CA GLY A 6 -2.52 4.92 -16.15
C GLY A 6 -2.96 4.22 -17.44
N ASP A 7 -2.06 3.49 -18.07
CA ASP A 7 -2.34 2.62 -19.21
C ASP A 7 -2.55 1.19 -18.73
N LEU A 8 -3.78 0.86 -18.38
CA LEU A 8 -4.10 -0.43 -17.78
C LEU A 8 -3.71 -1.61 -18.67
N TYR A 9 -3.88 -1.48 -19.98
CA TYR A 9 -3.59 -2.58 -20.90
C TYR A 9 -2.09 -2.88 -20.96
N LEU A 10 -1.25 -1.86 -21.12
CA LEU A 10 0.19 -2.05 -21.07
C LEU A 10 0.67 -2.47 -19.67
N ALA A 11 0.07 -1.89 -18.63
CA ALA A 11 0.41 -2.17 -17.23
C ALA A 11 0.12 -3.64 -16.84
N GLY A 12 -0.79 -4.33 -17.50
CA GLY A 12 -1.07 -5.75 -17.31
C GLY A 12 0.16 -6.64 -17.50
N LEU A 13 1.13 -6.23 -18.33
CA LEU A 13 2.41 -6.93 -18.48
C LEU A 13 3.19 -7.04 -17.16
N ALA A 14 2.91 -6.17 -16.18
CA ALA A 14 3.55 -6.23 -14.87
C ALA A 14 3.38 -7.59 -14.17
N ARG A 15 2.31 -8.31 -14.48
CA ARG A 15 2.08 -9.67 -13.97
C ARG A 15 3.21 -10.63 -14.30
N TRP A 16 3.83 -10.50 -15.49
CA TRP A 16 4.92 -11.34 -15.94
C TRP A 16 6.29 -10.73 -15.65
N ILE A 17 6.48 -9.47 -16.05
CA ILE A 17 7.80 -8.83 -16.05
C ILE A 17 8.01 -7.88 -14.86
N GLY A 18 6.96 -7.65 -14.04
CA GLY A 18 6.99 -6.73 -12.91
C GLY A 18 7.13 -5.27 -13.33
N ALA A 19 7.07 -4.36 -12.35
CA ALA A 19 7.27 -2.93 -12.58
C ALA A 19 8.64 -2.62 -13.22
N GLY A 20 9.69 -3.36 -12.86
CA GLY A 20 11.03 -3.19 -13.45
C GLY A 20 11.05 -3.49 -14.94
N GLY A 21 10.36 -4.56 -15.38
CA GLY A 21 10.22 -4.89 -16.79
C GLY A 21 9.45 -3.83 -17.58
N LEU A 22 8.42 -3.23 -16.98
CA LEU A 22 7.71 -2.10 -17.60
C LEU A 22 8.59 -0.87 -17.80
N CYS A 23 9.55 -0.61 -16.91
CA CYS A 23 10.55 0.46 -17.14
C CYS A 23 11.39 0.18 -18.39
N VAL A 24 11.78 -1.08 -18.60
CA VAL A 24 12.51 -1.48 -19.83
C VAL A 24 11.63 -1.26 -21.07
N VAL A 25 10.35 -1.65 -21.03
CA VAL A 25 9.42 -1.40 -22.14
C VAL A 25 9.30 0.09 -22.43
N GLN A 26 9.19 0.95 -21.41
CA GLN A 26 9.16 2.41 -21.60
C GLN A 26 10.44 2.94 -22.26
N LEU A 27 11.61 2.46 -21.86
CA LEU A 27 12.87 2.83 -22.46
C LEU A 27 12.96 2.40 -23.93
N LEU A 28 12.45 1.20 -24.25
CA LEU A 28 12.40 0.70 -25.64
C LEU A 28 11.45 1.54 -26.50
N VAL A 29 10.30 1.96 -25.96
CA VAL A 29 9.38 2.89 -26.65
C VAL A 29 10.05 4.25 -26.88
N GLY A 30 10.76 4.79 -25.89
CA GLY A 30 11.53 6.01 -26.03
C GLY A 30 12.61 5.90 -27.10
N PHE A 31 13.34 4.79 -27.14
CA PHE A 31 14.34 4.51 -28.15
C PHE A 31 13.73 4.37 -29.56
N TRP A 32 12.58 3.70 -29.69
CA TRP A 32 11.83 3.63 -30.93
C TRP A 32 11.43 5.02 -31.45
N ILE A 33 10.93 5.91 -30.59
CA ILE A 33 10.61 7.29 -30.95
C ILE A 33 11.89 8.02 -31.47
N LEU A 34 13.02 7.84 -30.79
CA LEU A 34 14.30 8.41 -31.22
C LEU A 34 14.71 7.90 -32.61
N LEU A 35 14.54 6.60 -32.90
CA LEU A 35 14.80 6.03 -34.23
C LEU A 35 13.93 6.67 -35.32
N LEU A 36 12.65 6.94 -35.04
CA LEU A 36 11.77 7.65 -35.96
C LEU A 36 12.30 9.07 -36.25
N PHE A 37 12.68 9.82 -35.22
CA PHE A 37 13.26 11.15 -35.41
C PHE A 37 14.55 11.14 -36.20
N ASN A 38 15.45 10.19 -35.94
CA ASN A 38 16.73 10.11 -36.67
C ASN A 38 16.58 9.73 -38.14
N ASN A 39 15.50 9.02 -38.49
CA ASN A 39 15.27 8.51 -39.85
C ASN A 39 14.16 9.26 -40.61
N TRP A 40 13.66 10.38 -40.12
CA TRP A 40 12.50 11.08 -40.70
C TRP A 40 12.69 11.48 -42.18
N LYS A 41 13.94 11.69 -42.63
CA LYS A 41 14.28 11.99 -44.01
C LYS A 41 14.34 10.77 -44.93
N ASN A 42 14.58 9.59 -44.38
CA ASN A 42 14.62 8.33 -45.11
C ASN A 42 13.25 7.65 -45.01
N LYS A 43 12.38 7.90 -46.00
CA LYS A 43 10.98 7.42 -45.98
C LYS A 43 10.87 5.90 -45.83
N GLU A 44 11.76 5.14 -46.45
CA GLU A 44 11.70 3.65 -46.40
C GLU A 44 11.99 3.16 -44.98
N ILE A 45 13.08 3.61 -44.37
CA ILE A 45 13.45 3.22 -43.00
C ILE A 45 12.42 3.74 -42.02
N PHE A 46 11.95 4.99 -42.19
CA PHE A 46 10.94 5.58 -41.32
C PHE A 46 9.65 4.76 -41.31
N ILE A 47 9.12 4.39 -42.50
CA ILE A 47 7.88 3.59 -42.60
C ILE A 47 8.08 2.22 -41.96
N LYS A 48 9.21 1.55 -42.22
CA LYS A 48 9.50 0.23 -41.59
C LYS A 48 9.54 0.37 -40.04
N CYS A 49 10.30 1.33 -39.51
CA CYS A 49 10.36 1.56 -38.07
C CYS A 49 8.98 1.90 -37.46
N LEU A 50 8.20 2.73 -38.16
CA LEU A 50 6.86 3.11 -37.71
C LEU A 50 5.94 1.85 -37.65
N THR A 51 5.89 1.08 -38.75
CA THR A 51 5.03 -0.07 -38.86
C THR A 51 5.36 -1.14 -37.81
N TYR A 52 6.65 -1.53 -37.69
CA TYR A 52 7.07 -2.52 -36.71
C TYR A 52 6.87 -2.04 -35.28
N GLY A 53 7.19 -0.79 -34.99
CA GLY A 53 7.00 -0.23 -33.65
C GLY A 53 5.52 -0.17 -33.24
N LEU A 54 4.64 0.24 -34.14
CA LEU A 54 3.20 0.20 -33.89
C LEU A 54 2.68 -1.23 -33.68
N LEU A 55 3.11 -2.18 -34.54
CA LEU A 55 2.71 -3.57 -34.40
C LEU A 55 3.14 -4.15 -33.04
N ILE A 56 4.39 -3.91 -32.62
CA ILE A 56 4.87 -4.35 -31.32
C ILE A 56 4.05 -3.72 -30.19
N ASN A 57 3.78 -2.41 -30.25
CA ASN A 57 2.95 -1.74 -29.23
C ASN A 57 1.55 -2.37 -29.14
N VAL A 58 0.88 -2.61 -30.28
CA VAL A 58 -0.43 -3.25 -30.29
C VAL A 58 -0.38 -4.64 -29.66
N VAL A 59 0.64 -5.44 -29.99
CA VAL A 59 0.82 -6.78 -29.40
C VAL A 59 1.02 -6.69 -27.90
N LEU A 60 1.85 -5.77 -27.41
CA LEU A 60 2.09 -5.58 -25.97
C LEU A 60 0.81 -5.19 -25.24
N HIS A 61 -0.02 -4.32 -25.81
CA HIS A 61 -1.30 -3.94 -25.22
C HIS A 61 -2.31 -5.10 -25.20
N ILE A 62 -2.37 -5.88 -26.29
CA ILE A 62 -3.24 -7.08 -26.35
C ILE A 62 -2.80 -8.09 -25.29
N VAL A 63 -1.49 -8.39 -25.20
CA VAL A 63 -0.98 -9.32 -24.19
C VAL A 63 -1.25 -8.82 -22.77
N GLY A 64 -0.99 -7.54 -22.51
CA GLY A 64 -1.27 -6.94 -21.20
C GLY A 64 -2.75 -6.97 -20.85
N PHE A 65 -3.63 -6.67 -21.80
CA PHE A 65 -5.08 -6.81 -21.62
C PHE A 65 -5.50 -8.23 -21.24
N LEU A 66 -5.00 -9.24 -21.97
CA LEU A 66 -5.30 -10.64 -21.68
C LEU A 66 -4.84 -11.07 -20.28
N LEU A 67 -3.77 -10.46 -19.77
CA LEU A 67 -3.24 -10.75 -18.43
C LEU A 67 -4.07 -10.15 -17.29
N ILE A 68 -4.84 -9.08 -17.55
CA ILE A 68 -5.71 -8.46 -16.53
C ILE A 68 -7.14 -8.98 -16.56
N ILE A 69 -7.53 -9.80 -17.56
CA ILE A 69 -8.86 -10.39 -17.55
C ILE A 69 -9.07 -11.17 -16.26
N PRO A 70 -10.05 -10.80 -15.42
CA PRO A 70 -10.27 -11.47 -14.15
C PRO A 70 -10.64 -12.94 -14.39
N ASN A 71 -10.11 -13.83 -13.57
CA ASN A 71 -10.75 -15.14 -13.42
C ASN A 71 -12.16 -14.89 -12.93
N LEU A 72 -13.16 -15.34 -13.70
CA LEU A 72 -14.59 -15.22 -13.40
C LEU A 72 -15.02 -16.07 -12.18
N GLN A 73 -14.16 -16.22 -11.19
CA GLN A 73 -14.55 -16.80 -9.91
C GLN A 73 -15.41 -15.78 -9.17
N GLU A 74 -16.51 -16.25 -8.60
CA GLU A 74 -17.39 -15.45 -7.74
C GLU A 74 -16.54 -14.67 -6.72
N PRO A 75 -16.66 -13.33 -6.67
CA PRO A 75 -15.85 -12.53 -5.78
C PRO A 75 -16.16 -12.89 -4.33
N TYR A 76 -15.13 -13.23 -3.58
CA TYR A 76 -15.27 -13.45 -2.14
C TYR A 76 -15.69 -12.14 -1.47
N LYS A 77 -16.91 -12.12 -0.94
CA LYS A 77 -17.46 -10.93 -0.28
C LYS A 77 -17.13 -10.95 1.21
N PHE A 78 -16.17 -10.16 1.61
CA PHE A 78 -15.86 -9.94 3.03
C PHE A 78 -16.15 -8.48 3.39
N PRO A 79 -17.29 -8.18 4.05
CA PRO A 79 -17.69 -6.81 4.32
C PRO A 79 -16.80 -6.18 5.39
N VAL A 80 -16.16 -5.06 5.03
CA VAL A 80 -15.29 -4.29 5.90
C VAL A 80 -15.82 -2.88 6.08
N ALA A 81 -15.59 -2.31 7.25
CA ALA A 81 -15.79 -0.88 7.51
C ALA A 81 -14.44 -0.20 7.68
N ILE A 82 -14.29 0.94 7.06
CA ILE A 82 -13.06 1.73 7.09
C ILE A 82 -13.35 3.08 7.73
N TRP A 83 -12.49 3.50 8.63
CA TRP A 83 -12.49 4.87 9.09
C TRP A 83 -11.27 5.62 8.55
N GLN A 84 -11.49 6.50 7.60
CA GLN A 84 -10.51 7.51 7.18
C GLN A 84 -10.49 8.62 8.23
N THR A 85 -9.48 8.63 9.09
CA THR A 85 -9.48 9.46 10.30
C THR A 85 -9.38 10.95 10.00
N ASN A 86 -8.66 11.32 8.96
CA ASN A 86 -8.44 12.70 8.52
C ASN A 86 -7.92 13.62 9.63
N ILE A 87 -7.11 13.06 10.53
CA ILE A 87 -6.49 13.80 11.63
C ILE A 87 -5.09 14.23 11.17
N PRO A 88 -4.77 15.54 11.19
CA PRO A 88 -3.43 16.00 10.86
C PRO A 88 -2.37 15.33 11.72
N THR A 89 -1.25 14.92 11.12
CA THR A 89 -0.20 14.16 11.82
C THR A 89 0.32 14.88 13.05
N ARG A 90 0.47 16.21 12.96
CA ARG A 90 0.89 17.07 14.08
C ARG A 90 -0.13 17.11 15.24
N GLU A 91 -1.41 16.85 14.96
CA GLU A 91 -2.49 16.85 15.96
C GLU A 91 -2.67 15.49 16.62
N LYS A 92 -2.22 14.41 15.98
CA LYS A 92 -2.33 13.04 16.52
C LYS A 92 -1.70 12.87 17.89
N VAL A 93 -0.67 13.66 18.21
CA VAL A 93 -0.01 13.63 19.53
C VAL A 93 -0.87 14.20 20.65
N PHE A 94 -1.87 15.02 20.33
CA PHE A 94 -2.78 15.62 21.30
C PHE A 94 -4.10 14.86 21.44
N VAL A 95 -4.37 13.87 20.57
CA VAL A 95 -5.59 13.08 20.63
C VAL A 95 -5.64 12.30 21.94
N ASN A 96 -6.72 12.47 22.70
CA ASN A 96 -6.93 11.75 23.95
C ASN A 96 -7.32 10.29 23.66
N ASN A 97 -6.58 9.34 24.24
CA ASN A 97 -6.84 7.90 24.03
C ASN A 97 -8.27 7.48 24.46
N LYS A 98 -8.83 8.11 25.50
CA LYS A 98 -10.19 7.81 25.95
C LYS A 98 -11.22 8.24 24.91
N GLU A 99 -11.13 9.48 24.44
CA GLU A 99 -12.03 10.02 23.40
C GLU A 99 -11.89 9.24 22.09
N LEU A 100 -10.68 8.89 21.70
CA LEU A 100 -10.41 8.06 20.53
C LEU A 100 -11.06 6.68 20.67
N SER A 101 -10.92 6.03 21.82
CA SER A 101 -11.54 4.75 22.11
C SER A 101 -13.06 4.81 22.02
N GLU A 102 -13.69 5.82 22.64
CA GLU A 102 -15.14 6.01 22.62
C GLU A 102 -15.64 6.26 21.18
N ARG A 103 -14.91 7.05 20.39
CA ARG A 103 -15.23 7.30 18.99
C ARG A 103 -15.10 6.04 18.13
N ILE A 104 -14.03 5.26 18.30
CA ILE A 104 -13.86 3.98 17.58
C ILE A 104 -15.04 3.05 17.90
N ILE A 105 -15.40 2.88 19.18
CA ILE A 105 -16.52 2.02 19.61
C ILE A 105 -17.83 2.48 18.97
N SER A 106 -18.11 3.78 18.96
CA SER A 106 -19.31 4.32 18.31
C SER A 106 -19.36 3.98 16.83
N LEU A 107 -18.25 4.12 16.11
CA LEU A 107 -18.14 3.78 14.68
C LEU A 107 -18.24 2.27 14.44
N GLN A 108 -17.69 1.44 15.33
CA GLN A 108 -17.83 -0.01 15.27
C GLN A 108 -19.29 -0.45 15.42
N LYS A 109 -20.06 0.17 16.33
CA LYS A 109 -21.51 -0.09 16.46
C LYS A 109 -22.26 0.26 15.18
N GLN A 110 -21.92 1.37 14.53
CA GLN A 110 -22.50 1.74 13.24
C GLN A 110 -22.07 0.75 12.13
N ALA A 111 -20.83 0.27 12.14
CA ALA A 111 -20.34 -0.73 11.19
C ALA A 111 -21.08 -2.07 11.36
N LEU A 112 -21.27 -2.51 12.59
CA LEU A 112 -22.02 -3.74 12.92
C LEU A 112 -23.47 -3.65 12.43
N SER A 113 -24.15 -2.52 12.58
CA SER A 113 -25.52 -2.32 12.07
C SER A 113 -25.62 -2.43 10.54
N LYS A 114 -24.49 -2.29 9.83
CA LYS A 114 -24.35 -2.47 8.38
C LYS A 114 -23.73 -3.83 8.00
N ASN A 115 -23.71 -4.79 8.92
CA ASN A 115 -23.16 -6.14 8.75
C ASN A 115 -21.67 -6.20 8.40
N ALA A 116 -20.88 -5.18 8.75
CA ALA A 116 -19.43 -5.25 8.63
C ALA A 116 -18.86 -6.31 9.59
N LYS A 117 -17.86 -7.07 9.12
CA LYS A 117 -17.19 -8.12 9.88
C LYS A 117 -15.83 -7.69 10.43
N LEU A 118 -15.24 -6.65 9.86
CA LEU A 118 -13.92 -6.15 10.20
C LEU A 118 -13.94 -4.62 10.15
N PHE A 119 -13.31 -3.98 11.13
CA PHE A 119 -13.09 -2.54 11.18
C PHE A 119 -11.62 -2.22 10.92
N ILE A 120 -11.32 -1.24 10.05
CA ILE A 120 -9.94 -0.95 9.68
C ILE A 120 -9.64 0.54 9.85
N LEU A 121 -8.49 0.82 10.49
CA LEU A 121 -7.94 2.16 10.68
C LEU A 121 -6.60 2.32 9.95
N PRO A 122 -6.30 3.54 9.45
CA PRO A 122 -5.06 3.81 8.73
C PRO A 122 -3.82 3.82 9.61
N GLU A 123 -2.65 3.98 8.97
CA GLU A 123 -1.36 4.11 9.63
C GLU A 123 -1.34 5.25 10.67
N GLY A 124 -0.71 4.97 11.81
CA GLY A 124 -0.49 5.95 12.87
C GLY A 124 -1.77 6.42 13.56
N SER A 125 -2.85 5.63 13.50
CA SER A 125 -4.10 5.95 14.21
C SER A 125 -3.99 5.71 15.71
N LEU A 126 -3.23 4.70 16.13
CA LEU A 126 -3.11 4.33 17.53
C LEU A 126 -1.71 4.61 18.07
N ARG A 127 -1.64 5.16 19.27
CA ARG A 127 -0.38 5.38 20.00
C ARG A 127 0.08 4.08 20.67
N SER A 128 1.35 4.01 21.04
CA SER A 128 1.92 2.82 21.68
C SER A 128 1.30 2.44 23.02
N ASN A 129 0.70 3.40 23.70
CA ASN A 129 0.00 3.20 24.98
C ASN A 129 -1.54 3.12 24.83
N PHE A 130 -2.06 2.99 23.61
CA PHE A 130 -3.50 2.91 23.37
C PHE A 130 -4.07 1.62 23.94
N LYS A 131 -5.20 1.74 24.64
CA LYS A 131 -6.02 0.63 25.13
C LYS A 131 -7.49 1.01 25.04
N PHE A 132 -8.33 0.07 24.64
CA PHE A 132 -9.77 0.21 24.76
C PHE A 132 -10.17 0.20 26.23
N LYS A 133 -11.09 1.06 26.63
CA LYS A 133 -11.56 1.16 28.00
C LYS A 133 -12.29 -0.13 28.43
N GLU A 134 -13.22 -0.60 27.62
CA GLU A 134 -14.10 -1.75 27.92
C GLU A 134 -13.91 -2.95 26.96
N GLY A 135 -12.96 -2.82 26.00
CA GLY A 135 -12.80 -3.74 24.89
C GLY A 135 -13.46 -3.20 23.62
N ASN A 136 -13.01 -3.68 22.47
CA ASN A 136 -13.60 -3.29 21.19
C ASN A 136 -14.82 -4.15 20.84
N GLU A 137 -15.74 -3.62 20.04
CA GLU A 137 -17.03 -4.26 19.72
C GLU A 137 -16.93 -5.29 18.59
N MET A 138 -15.90 -5.21 17.75
CA MET A 138 -15.73 -6.10 16.60
C MET A 138 -14.25 -6.29 16.24
N PRO A 139 -13.90 -7.34 15.48
CA PRO A 139 -12.54 -7.52 14.98
C PRO A 139 -12.03 -6.25 14.30
N THR A 140 -10.80 -5.83 14.67
CA THR A 140 -10.26 -4.53 14.23
C THR A 140 -8.80 -4.68 13.83
N LEU A 141 -8.45 -4.12 12.68
CA LEU A 141 -7.07 -3.91 12.23
C LEU A 141 -6.76 -2.41 12.27
N ALA A 142 -5.70 -2.02 12.93
CA ALA A 142 -5.34 -0.62 13.07
C ALA A 142 -3.86 -0.39 12.83
N GLY A 143 -3.52 0.64 12.04
CA GLY A 143 -2.16 1.14 11.98
C GLY A 143 -1.83 1.92 13.26
N GLY A 144 -0.75 1.56 13.92
CA GLY A 144 -0.36 2.22 15.17
C GLY A 144 1.09 1.96 15.54
N PHE A 145 1.44 2.37 16.74
CA PHE A 145 2.78 2.19 17.27
C PHE A 145 2.75 1.19 18.42
N ARG A 146 3.83 0.43 18.57
CA ARG A 146 4.07 -0.43 19.74
C ARG A 146 5.51 -0.36 20.19
N VAL A 147 5.75 -0.66 21.45
CA VAL A 147 7.10 -0.74 22.04
C VAL A 147 7.48 -2.21 22.21
N VAL A 148 8.64 -2.58 21.72
CA VAL A 148 9.23 -3.92 21.88
C VAL A 148 10.69 -3.75 22.29
N ALA A 149 11.07 -4.28 23.45
CA ALA A 149 12.42 -4.13 24.02
C ALA A 149 12.88 -2.65 24.00
N ASP A 150 12.05 -1.76 24.54
CA ASP A 150 12.23 -0.31 24.64
C ASP A 150 12.40 0.44 23.31
N LYS A 151 12.08 -0.23 22.19
CA LYS A 151 12.14 0.36 20.87
C LYS A 151 10.76 0.52 20.25
N LEU A 152 10.53 1.71 19.68
CA LEU A 152 9.26 2.05 19.02
C LEU A 152 9.23 1.44 17.63
N ARG A 153 8.11 0.80 17.29
CA ARG A 153 7.81 0.24 15.97
C ARG A 153 6.50 0.76 15.44
N ASN A 154 6.46 1.01 14.13
CA ASN A 154 5.23 1.26 13.39
C ASN A 154 4.64 -0.09 12.97
N SER A 155 3.36 -0.34 13.22
CA SER A 155 2.79 -1.68 13.13
C SER A 155 1.35 -1.67 12.66
N LEU A 156 0.95 -2.76 12.03
CA LEU A 156 -0.44 -3.23 12.00
C LEU A 156 -0.72 -3.89 13.36
N LEU A 157 -1.78 -3.48 14.03
CA LEU A 157 -2.25 -4.02 15.31
C LEU A 157 -3.61 -4.67 15.11
N ALA A 158 -3.80 -5.90 15.56
CA ALA A 158 -5.05 -6.64 15.44
C ALA A 158 -5.70 -6.86 16.81
N PHE A 159 -6.97 -6.54 16.90
CA PHE A 159 -7.79 -6.67 18.11
C PHE A 159 -8.95 -7.61 17.82
N LYS A 160 -9.07 -8.70 18.55
CA LYS A 160 -10.28 -9.55 18.54
C LYS A 160 -11.41 -8.80 19.24
N LYS A 161 -12.66 -9.16 18.95
CA LYS A 161 -13.81 -8.62 19.70
C LYS A 161 -13.59 -8.81 21.20
N GLY A 162 -13.77 -7.75 21.97
CA GLY A 162 -13.58 -7.72 23.43
C GLY A 162 -12.16 -7.39 23.88
N ASP A 163 -11.17 -7.39 22.99
CA ASP A 163 -9.79 -7.07 23.35
C ASP A 163 -9.67 -5.62 23.81
N LYS A 164 -8.93 -5.41 24.89
CA LYS A 164 -8.52 -4.05 25.34
C LYS A 164 -7.18 -3.64 24.74
N VAL A 165 -6.31 -4.60 24.47
CA VAL A 165 -5.02 -4.44 23.83
C VAL A 165 -4.94 -5.35 22.61
N TYR A 166 -4.06 -5.05 21.65
CA TYR A 166 -3.89 -5.89 20.46
C TYR A 166 -3.44 -7.31 20.84
N SER A 167 -3.98 -8.30 20.16
CA SER A 167 -3.63 -9.72 20.32
C SER A 167 -2.54 -10.17 19.35
N GLU A 168 -2.51 -9.56 18.15
CA GLU A 168 -1.55 -9.87 17.09
C GLU A 168 -1.01 -8.58 16.48
N SER A 169 0.16 -8.65 15.85
CA SER A 169 0.75 -7.50 15.19
C SER A 169 1.73 -7.86 14.08
N LEU A 170 1.88 -6.96 13.10
CA LEU A 170 2.91 -7.03 12.08
C LEU A 170 3.65 -5.69 12.00
N ASP A 171 4.94 -5.69 12.27
CA ASP A 171 5.76 -4.48 12.28
C ASP A 171 6.17 -4.08 10.86
N LYS A 172 6.23 -2.80 10.59
CA LYS A 172 6.78 -2.23 9.38
C LYS A 172 8.25 -2.60 9.22
N PHE A 173 8.60 -3.20 8.08
CA PHE A 173 9.96 -3.59 7.76
C PHE A 173 10.73 -2.44 7.07
N ARG A 174 10.13 -1.85 6.01
CA ARG A 174 10.75 -0.75 5.27
C ARG A 174 10.38 0.60 5.87
N LEU A 175 11.30 1.15 6.60
CA LEU A 175 11.18 2.49 7.18
C LEU A 175 11.48 3.56 6.13
N VAL A 176 10.83 4.72 6.25
CA VAL A 176 11.09 5.88 5.39
C VAL A 176 12.50 6.43 5.71
N PRO A 177 13.41 6.45 4.72
CA PRO A 177 14.74 7.03 4.93
C PRO A 177 14.64 8.47 5.40
N LEU A 178 15.42 8.85 6.40
CA LEU A 178 15.48 10.16 7.05
C LEU A 178 14.19 10.57 7.81
N GLY A 179 13.04 9.95 7.53
CA GLY A 179 11.78 10.24 8.23
C GLY A 179 11.56 9.35 9.44
N GLU A 180 11.76 8.05 9.29
CA GLU A 180 11.54 7.02 10.33
C GLU A 180 12.85 6.36 10.77
N ASN A 181 13.87 6.39 9.93
CA ASN A 181 15.20 5.85 10.24
C ASN A 181 16.28 6.82 9.74
N VAL A 182 17.10 7.29 10.70
CA VAL A 182 18.30 8.08 10.40
C VAL A 182 19.50 7.16 10.59
N PRO A 183 20.31 6.88 9.53
CA PRO A 183 21.52 6.11 9.67
C PRO A 183 22.44 6.72 10.73
N LYS A 184 23.02 5.88 11.60
CA LYS A 184 23.86 6.32 12.74
C LYS A 184 24.95 7.31 12.33
N PHE A 185 25.51 7.14 11.13
CA PHE A 185 26.53 8.05 10.59
C PHE A 185 26.02 9.49 10.41
N PHE A 186 24.75 9.67 10.10
CA PHE A 186 24.11 10.97 9.89
C PHE A 186 23.33 11.49 11.10
N SER A 187 23.25 10.71 12.19
CA SER A 187 22.40 11.04 13.35
C SER A 187 22.72 12.40 13.97
N ASN A 188 23.99 12.81 13.95
CA ASN A 188 24.41 14.11 14.48
C ASN A 188 24.05 15.29 13.55
N LEU A 189 24.04 15.07 12.24
CA LEU A 189 23.73 16.09 11.24
C LEU A 189 22.21 16.33 11.10
N PHE A 190 21.41 15.30 11.35
CA PHE A 190 19.95 15.30 11.18
C PHE A 190 19.17 15.24 12.50
N LYS A 191 19.81 15.60 13.63
CA LYS A 191 19.13 15.76 14.91
C LYS A 191 17.96 16.75 14.75
N GLY A 192 16.73 16.25 14.88
CA GLY A 192 15.51 17.05 14.76
C GLY A 192 14.75 16.91 13.43
N ILE A 193 15.29 16.20 12.42
CA ILE A 193 14.58 15.98 11.16
C ILE A 193 13.69 14.72 11.23
N ALA A 194 14.07 13.70 12.02
CA ALA A 194 13.23 12.52 12.24
C ALA A 194 12.02 12.91 13.11
N ALA A 195 10.82 12.93 12.51
CA ALA A 195 9.59 13.34 13.18
C ALA A 195 9.22 12.42 14.38
N PHE A 196 9.76 11.20 14.44
CA PHE A 196 9.42 10.19 15.44
C PHE A 196 10.64 9.57 16.13
N GLY A 197 11.83 10.14 15.98
CA GLY A 197 13.05 9.47 16.39
C GLY A 197 13.41 8.31 15.45
N SER A 198 14.30 7.41 15.86
CA SER A 198 14.62 6.20 15.08
C SER A 198 13.64 5.10 15.42
N LEU A 199 12.78 4.70 14.47
CA LEU A 199 11.97 3.51 14.60
C LEU A 199 12.81 2.26 14.36
N GLU A 200 12.38 1.14 14.93
CA GLU A 200 13.01 -0.15 14.70
C GLU A 200 12.22 -0.94 13.64
N PRO A 201 12.88 -1.49 12.61
CA PRO A 201 12.20 -2.30 11.60
C PRO A 201 11.73 -3.64 12.17
N GLY A 202 10.66 -4.17 11.58
CA GLY A 202 10.14 -5.50 11.86
C GLY A 202 10.78 -6.60 11.02
N SER A 203 10.13 -7.76 10.95
CA SER A 203 10.50 -8.87 10.09
C SER A 203 10.25 -8.52 8.61
N ARG A 204 10.97 -9.22 7.71
CA ARG A 204 10.83 -9.04 6.25
C ARG A 204 9.50 -9.57 5.71
N SER A 205 8.90 -10.57 6.35
CA SER A 205 7.63 -11.14 5.91
C SER A 205 6.51 -10.09 5.95
N ARG A 206 5.76 -10.03 4.86
CA ARG A 206 4.58 -9.17 4.74
C ARG A 206 3.28 -9.97 4.79
N LEU A 207 3.34 -11.28 4.97
CA LEU A 207 2.17 -12.12 5.18
C LEU A 207 1.65 -11.93 6.61
N PHE A 208 0.37 -11.64 6.71
CA PHE A 208 -0.35 -11.56 7.97
C PHE A 208 -1.53 -12.55 7.94
N GLU A 209 -1.46 -13.52 8.82
CA GLU A 209 -2.49 -14.55 8.99
C GLU A 209 -3.21 -14.31 10.32
N TRP A 210 -4.49 -14.10 10.24
CA TRP A 210 -5.34 -13.86 11.39
C TRP A 210 -6.72 -14.45 11.18
N THR A 211 -7.27 -15.09 12.20
CA THR A 211 -8.55 -15.83 12.11
C THR A 211 -9.76 -14.98 11.77
N ASN A 212 -9.67 -13.66 11.98
CA ASN A 212 -10.76 -12.72 11.78
C ASN A 212 -10.68 -11.95 10.45
N SER A 213 -9.77 -12.31 9.57
CA SER A 213 -9.61 -11.71 8.24
C SER A 213 -9.17 -12.75 7.22
N PRO A 214 -9.32 -12.48 5.91
CA PRO A 214 -8.56 -13.18 4.89
C PRO A 214 -7.06 -13.10 5.17
N LYS A 215 -6.25 -13.98 4.58
CA LYS A 215 -4.79 -13.85 4.61
C LYS A 215 -4.36 -12.60 3.85
N LEU A 216 -3.61 -11.73 4.50
CA LEU A 216 -3.27 -10.40 3.98
C LEU A 216 -1.80 -10.31 3.60
N ALA A 217 -1.52 -9.70 2.43
CA ALA A 217 -0.22 -9.11 2.15
C ALA A 217 -0.25 -7.66 2.63
N VAL A 218 0.49 -7.34 3.70
CA VAL A 218 0.40 -6.02 4.35
C VAL A 218 1.52 -5.10 3.87
N ALA A 219 1.15 -3.89 3.47
CA ALA A 219 2.06 -2.79 3.20
C ALA A 219 1.72 -1.60 4.10
N ILE A 220 2.68 -1.16 4.92
CA ILE A 220 2.52 0.03 5.74
C ILE A 220 3.23 1.19 5.04
N CYS A 221 2.44 2.09 4.44
CA CYS A 221 2.86 3.32 3.79
C CYS A 221 3.97 3.10 2.73
N TYR A 222 5.19 3.52 2.99
CA TYR A 222 6.33 3.42 2.08
C TYR A 222 6.61 1.99 1.58
N GLU A 223 6.17 0.96 2.30
CA GLU A 223 6.34 -0.44 1.89
C GLU A 223 5.62 -0.78 0.58
N ILE A 224 4.62 0.00 0.16
CA ILE A 224 3.97 -0.18 -1.15
C ILE A 224 4.95 -0.03 -2.32
N SER A 225 6.08 0.64 -2.10
CA SER A 225 7.16 0.73 -3.09
C SER A 225 7.94 -0.57 -3.25
N ASP A 226 7.86 -1.50 -2.27
CA ASP A 226 8.56 -2.78 -2.29
C ASP A 226 7.68 -3.91 -2.82
N GLY A 227 7.71 -4.13 -4.13
CA GLY A 227 6.98 -5.23 -4.75
C GLY A 227 7.44 -6.63 -4.32
N ARG A 228 8.67 -6.80 -3.80
CA ARG A 228 9.19 -8.13 -3.42
C ARG A 228 8.48 -8.69 -2.21
N GLY A 229 8.34 -7.90 -1.14
CA GLY A 229 7.67 -8.35 0.08
C GLY A 229 6.22 -8.73 -0.15
N ILE A 230 5.49 -7.93 -0.96
CA ILE A 230 4.11 -8.20 -1.33
C ILE A 230 4.02 -9.47 -2.19
N LYS A 231 4.88 -9.60 -3.22
CA LYS A 231 4.92 -10.78 -4.09
C LYS A 231 5.20 -12.07 -3.32
N GLU A 232 6.11 -12.01 -2.34
CA GLU A 232 6.41 -13.14 -1.47
C GLU A 232 5.21 -13.52 -0.59
N ALA A 233 4.52 -12.54 -0.01
CA ALA A 233 3.30 -12.78 0.76
C ALA A 233 2.18 -13.41 -0.08
N VAL A 234 2.01 -12.94 -1.33
CA VAL A 234 1.02 -13.52 -2.27
C VAL A 234 1.40 -14.97 -2.65
N LYS A 235 2.66 -15.26 -2.90
CA LYS A 235 3.14 -16.62 -3.15
C LYS A 235 2.88 -17.56 -1.96
N ASN A 236 2.91 -17.03 -0.74
CA ASN A 236 2.65 -17.75 0.50
C ASN A 236 1.15 -17.75 0.88
N GLY A 237 0.27 -17.42 -0.05
CA GLY A 237 -1.17 -17.61 0.05
C GLY A 237 -1.98 -16.41 0.51
N SER A 238 -1.45 -15.18 0.46
CA SER A 238 -2.31 -14.03 0.74
C SER A 238 -3.38 -13.87 -0.33
N GLU A 239 -4.58 -13.54 0.12
CA GLU A 239 -5.78 -13.42 -0.70
C GLU A 239 -6.05 -11.98 -1.12
N LEU A 240 -5.62 -11.02 -0.28
CA LEU A 240 -5.83 -9.59 -0.44
C LEU A 240 -4.57 -8.83 -0.07
N ILE A 241 -4.31 -7.70 -0.72
CA ILE A 241 -3.30 -6.74 -0.28
C ILE A 241 -3.99 -5.72 0.62
N LEU A 242 -3.46 -5.47 1.81
CA LEU A 242 -3.90 -4.40 2.69
C LEU A 242 -2.81 -3.33 2.77
N THR A 243 -3.12 -2.13 2.33
CA THR A 243 -2.21 -0.98 2.39
C THR A 243 -2.72 0.04 3.39
N LEU A 244 -2.00 0.22 4.49
CA LEU A 244 -2.27 1.27 5.48
C LEU A 244 -1.36 2.45 5.25
N ALA A 245 -1.88 3.68 5.20
CA ALA A 245 -1.05 4.85 4.93
C ALA A 245 -1.44 6.08 5.76
N ASN A 246 -0.43 6.92 6.01
CA ASN A 246 -0.63 8.28 6.48
C ASN A 246 0.03 9.25 5.50
N LEU A 247 -0.76 9.82 4.61
CA LEU A 247 -0.28 10.70 3.54
C LEU A 247 -0.41 12.19 3.87
N ASP A 248 -0.89 12.53 5.08
CA ASP A 248 -1.07 13.91 5.52
C ASP A 248 0.19 14.80 5.36
N PRO A 249 1.42 14.34 5.69
CA PRO A 249 2.61 15.18 5.53
C PRO A 249 3.02 15.44 4.08
N TYR A 250 2.38 14.80 3.11
CA TYR A 250 2.83 14.80 1.72
C TYR A 250 1.92 15.61 0.79
N PRO A 251 2.48 16.26 -0.25
CA PRO A 251 1.68 17.00 -1.23
C PRO A 251 0.81 16.05 -2.09
N ARG A 252 -0.28 16.58 -2.66
CA ARG A 252 -1.25 15.81 -3.48
C ARG A 252 -0.62 14.99 -4.61
N ARG A 253 0.51 15.43 -5.17
CA ARG A 253 1.24 14.67 -6.20
C ARG A 253 1.72 13.31 -5.67
N ILE A 254 2.16 13.25 -4.42
CA ILE A 254 2.56 11.98 -3.77
C ILE A 254 1.35 11.08 -3.56
N HIS A 255 0.16 11.64 -3.26
CA HIS A 255 -1.06 10.84 -3.16
C HIS A 255 -1.40 10.15 -4.49
N ALA A 256 -1.25 10.84 -5.62
CA ALA A 256 -1.46 10.24 -6.95
C ALA A 256 -0.41 9.16 -7.26
N GLN A 257 0.86 9.40 -6.94
CA GLN A 257 1.93 8.39 -7.10
C GLN A 257 1.69 7.17 -6.21
N PHE A 258 1.23 7.38 -4.98
CA PHE A 258 0.89 6.30 -4.05
C PHE A 258 -0.21 5.41 -4.61
N LEU A 259 -1.29 6.01 -5.14
CA LEU A 259 -2.36 5.28 -5.81
C LEU A 259 -1.85 4.47 -7.02
N SER A 260 -0.96 5.07 -7.82
CA SER A 260 -0.34 4.40 -8.97
C SER A 260 0.52 3.20 -8.55
N LEU A 261 1.28 3.33 -7.46
CA LEU A 261 2.05 2.21 -6.90
C LEU A 261 1.13 1.11 -6.38
N ALA A 262 0.04 1.46 -5.71
CA ALA A 262 -0.93 0.50 -5.21
C ALA A 262 -1.59 -0.28 -6.35
N ARG A 263 -1.98 0.39 -7.46
CA ARG A 263 -2.47 -0.27 -8.68
C ARG A 263 -1.44 -1.21 -9.27
N MET A 264 -0.18 -0.79 -9.33
CA MET A 264 0.90 -1.63 -9.82
C MET A 264 1.05 -2.90 -8.99
N ARG A 265 0.95 -2.82 -7.66
CA ARG A 265 0.99 -4.00 -6.78
C ARG A 265 -0.18 -4.95 -7.05
N SER A 266 -1.38 -4.40 -7.28
CA SER A 266 -2.55 -5.23 -7.66
C SER A 266 -2.32 -5.96 -8.97
N LEU A 267 -1.86 -5.26 -10.01
CA LEU A 267 -1.58 -5.83 -11.34
C LEU A 267 -0.49 -6.90 -11.30
N GLU A 268 0.65 -6.62 -10.64
CA GLU A 268 1.77 -7.57 -10.52
C GLU A 268 1.38 -8.89 -9.85
N ASN A 269 0.46 -8.82 -8.91
CA ASN A 269 0.13 -9.95 -8.05
C ASN A 269 -1.25 -10.56 -8.37
N ASN A 270 -2.02 -9.94 -9.26
CA ASN A 270 -3.40 -10.33 -9.53
C ASN A 270 -4.21 -10.47 -8.23
N ARG A 271 -4.14 -9.45 -7.39
CA ARG A 271 -4.83 -9.36 -6.10
C ARG A 271 -5.41 -7.98 -5.92
N GLU A 272 -6.62 -7.92 -5.40
CA GLU A 272 -7.20 -6.66 -4.96
C GLU A 272 -6.34 -6.04 -3.86
N ASN A 273 -6.30 -4.71 -3.84
CA ASN A 273 -5.58 -3.93 -2.83
C ASN A 273 -6.55 -2.99 -2.12
N LEU A 274 -6.80 -3.25 -0.85
CA LEU A 274 -7.56 -2.37 0.00
C LEU A 274 -6.63 -1.32 0.60
N ILE A 275 -6.78 -0.08 0.13
CA ILE A 275 -6.03 1.05 0.66
C ILE A 275 -6.85 1.72 1.74
N VAL A 276 -6.24 1.94 2.89
CA VAL A 276 -6.83 2.66 4.03
C VAL A 276 -5.86 3.76 4.45
N SER A 277 -6.17 4.99 4.08
CA SER A 277 -5.33 6.15 4.34
C SER A 277 -5.91 7.09 5.38
N ASN A 278 -5.05 7.73 6.18
CA ASN A 278 -5.48 8.84 7.06
C ASN A 278 -6.03 10.00 6.22
N THR A 279 -5.27 10.40 5.22
CA THR A 279 -5.66 11.35 4.16
C THR A 279 -5.24 10.76 2.82
N GLY A 280 -5.87 11.19 1.73
CA GLY A 280 -5.57 10.71 0.40
C GLY A 280 -6.47 9.54 -0.04
N PRO A 281 -6.02 8.68 -0.98
CA PRO A 281 -6.84 7.62 -1.54
C PRO A 281 -7.19 6.56 -0.50
N THR A 282 -8.46 6.21 -0.43
CA THR A 282 -8.99 5.11 0.39
C THR A 282 -10.03 4.37 -0.44
N GLY A 283 -9.91 3.05 -0.54
CA GLY A 283 -10.82 2.21 -1.32
C GLY A 283 -10.16 0.92 -1.80
N LEU A 284 -10.93 0.13 -2.54
CA LEU A 284 -10.49 -1.12 -3.16
C LEU A 284 -10.05 -0.86 -4.61
N ILE A 285 -8.94 -1.47 -5.01
CA ILE A 285 -8.36 -1.39 -6.36
C ILE A 285 -8.22 -2.80 -6.93
#